data_e1e2112438edb8f50e276cf8c1759214
#
_entry.id   e1e2112438edb8f50e276cf8c1759214
#
_cell.length_a   1.000
_cell.length_b   1.000
_cell.length_c   1.000
_cell.angle_alpha   90.00
_cell.angle_beta   90.00
_cell.angle_gamma   90.00
#
_symmetry.space_group_name_H-M   'P 1'
#
loop_
_entity.id
_entity.type
_entity.pdbx_description
1 polymer ?
#
loop_
_entity_poly.entity_id
_entity_poly.type
_entity_poly.pdbx_seq_one_letter_code
_entity_poly.pdbx_strand_id
1 'polypeptide(L)'
;MEQTHGNLKVKVQQFGSFLSGMIMPNIGAFIAWGILTALFIPTGWFPNEQLNEITGPTITYLLPILIGFTGGRLVYDIRGGVVGAMVTMGVITGADIPMFLGAMIVGPAGAYCIKKFDELVDGKIKPGFEMLVNNFSSGILASILAIIAYLIVGPAVEALNNGLATGVGFLVENGLLPLASIFVEPAKVLFLNNAINHGVISPIAIEQAAETGRSVLFLLESNPGPGLGILLAYTFFGRGSAKQTAPGAIIIHFLGGIHEIYFPYILMKPALILSAIGGGMAGVMTFSLFNAGLVAPASPGSIFAILAMTPRDGYLGVFAGIIVATVVSFAVSAVILNTSKATDQTIEAASEKASALKGRKTITVDAGTSFSASEKLSDTVELLANTKKIIFACDAGMGSSAMGASVLRNKVKKAGLSIEVVNSAIAQLPNDADIIITHRDLTTRAKEKVPQAYHVSVDNFLSSTKYDELVGKLTAVQTSV
;
A
#
# COMPACT_ATOMS: atom_id res chain seq x y z
N MET A 1 -4.76 9.89 -30.22
CA MET A 1 -3.64 9.20 -29.52
C MET A 1 -3.64 9.40 -28.00
N GLU A 2 -4.10 10.52 -27.45
CA GLU A 2 -4.15 10.77 -25.99
C GLU A 2 -5.11 9.86 -25.19
N GLN A 3 -6.24 9.47 -25.76
CA GLN A 3 -7.21 8.60 -25.07
C GLN A 3 -6.72 7.16 -24.84
N THR A 4 -5.83 6.65 -25.69
CA THR A 4 -5.28 5.28 -25.56
C THR A 4 -4.21 5.20 -24.46
N HIS A 5 -3.39 6.22 -24.26
CA HIS A 5 -2.39 6.26 -23.21
C HIS A 5 -2.99 6.38 -21.79
N GLY A 6 -4.10 7.14 -21.64
CA GLY A 6 -4.84 7.23 -20.38
C GLY A 6 -5.42 5.88 -19.93
N ASN A 7 -5.88 5.07 -20.89
CA ASN A 7 -6.49 3.76 -20.60
C ASN A 7 -5.47 2.70 -20.17
N LEU A 8 -4.25 2.70 -20.77
CA LEU A 8 -3.17 1.77 -20.38
C LEU A 8 -2.66 2.06 -18.96
N LYS A 9 -2.40 3.33 -18.64
CA LYS A 9 -1.95 3.74 -17.31
C LYS A 9 -2.94 3.32 -16.21
N VAL A 10 -4.25 3.58 -16.43
CA VAL A 10 -5.30 3.19 -15.49
C VAL A 10 -5.32 1.67 -15.28
N LYS A 11 -5.18 0.87 -16.35
CA LYS A 11 -5.12 -0.60 -16.24
C LYS A 11 -3.91 -1.07 -15.46
N VAL A 12 -2.73 -0.49 -15.68
CA VAL A 12 -1.51 -0.84 -14.93
C VAL A 12 -1.66 -0.48 -13.45
N GLN A 13 -2.24 0.67 -13.13
CA GLN A 13 -2.52 1.07 -11.74
C GLN A 13 -3.54 0.13 -11.08
N GLN A 14 -4.62 -0.24 -11.77
CA GLN A 14 -5.61 -1.20 -11.27
C GLN A 14 -4.97 -2.56 -11.01
N PHE A 15 -4.13 -3.03 -11.92
CA PHE A 15 -3.36 -4.26 -11.75
C PHE A 15 -2.42 -4.17 -10.53
N GLY A 16 -1.65 -3.09 -10.41
CA GLY A 16 -0.79 -2.87 -9.24
C GLY A 16 -1.56 -2.80 -7.92
N SER A 17 -2.74 -2.16 -7.91
CA SER A 17 -3.62 -2.11 -6.74
C SER A 17 -4.16 -3.50 -6.39
N PHE A 18 -4.47 -4.32 -7.38
CA PHE A 18 -4.91 -5.71 -7.17
C PHE A 18 -3.79 -6.55 -6.56
N LEU A 19 -2.55 -6.46 -7.09
CA LEU A 19 -1.38 -7.14 -6.53
C LEU A 19 -1.09 -6.71 -5.09
N SER A 20 -1.09 -5.40 -4.84
CA SER A 20 -0.94 -4.84 -3.49
C SER A 20 -2.03 -5.31 -2.53
N GLY A 21 -3.28 -5.42 -3.01
CA GLY A 21 -4.41 -5.93 -2.24
C GLY A 21 -4.25 -7.37 -1.75
N MET A 22 -3.41 -8.18 -2.39
CA MET A 22 -3.09 -9.54 -1.95
C MET A 22 -2.02 -9.56 -0.85
N ILE A 23 -1.07 -8.60 -0.84
CA ILE A 23 0.09 -8.57 0.06
C ILE A 23 -0.18 -7.70 1.29
N MET A 24 -0.71 -6.49 1.13
CA MET A 24 -0.86 -5.52 2.21
C MET A 24 -1.65 -6.00 3.43
N PRO A 25 -2.75 -6.76 3.30
CA PRO A 25 -3.44 -7.30 4.48
C PRO A 25 -2.58 -8.27 5.28
N ASN A 26 -1.59 -8.90 4.65
CA ASN A 26 -0.70 -9.89 5.25
C ASN A 26 0.64 -9.30 5.72
N ILE A 27 0.83 -7.98 5.63
CA ILE A 27 2.12 -7.34 5.93
C ILE A 27 2.63 -7.63 7.35
N GLY A 28 1.70 -7.79 8.31
CA GLY A 28 2.05 -8.18 9.68
C GLY A 28 2.77 -9.53 9.77
N ALA A 29 2.39 -10.50 8.93
CA ALA A 29 3.07 -11.80 8.88
C ALA A 29 4.47 -11.70 8.23
N PHE A 30 4.63 -10.83 7.21
CA PHE A 30 5.94 -10.54 6.61
C PHE A 30 6.88 -9.86 7.62
N ILE A 31 6.37 -8.89 8.40
CA ILE A 31 7.14 -8.24 9.45
C ILE A 31 7.54 -9.25 10.53
N ALA A 32 6.62 -10.11 10.96
CA ALA A 32 6.92 -11.14 11.95
C ALA A 32 8.00 -12.11 11.45
N TRP A 33 7.88 -12.60 10.21
CA TRP A 33 8.91 -13.42 9.58
C TRP A 33 10.26 -12.69 9.51
N GLY A 34 10.27 -11.43 9.08
CA GLY A 34 11.48 -10.61 9.01
C GLY A 34 12.16 -10.43 10.36
N ILE A 35 11.39 -10.19 11.43
CA ILE A 35 11.92 -10.08 12.80
C ILE A 35 12.51 -11.42 13.25
N LEU A 36 11.82 -12.53 13.07
CA LEU A 36 12.31 -13.86 13.42
C LEU A 36 13.60 -14.19 12.66
N THR A 37 13.64 -13.88 11.37
CA THR A 37 14.84 -14.06 10.54
C THR A 37 15.98 -13.18 11.04
N ALA A 38 15.77 -11.87 11.26
CA ALA A 38 16.79 -10.96 11.73
C ALA A 38 17.36 -11.34 13.13
N LEU A 39 16.52 -11.96 13.96
CA LEU A 39 16.95 -12.37 15.30
C LEU A 39 17.70 -13.71 15.28
N PHE A 40 17.22 -14.73 14.61
CA PHE A 40 17.57 -16.12 14.91
C PHE A 40 18.40 -16.85 13.85
N ILE A 41 18.55 -16.30 12.62
CA ILE A 41 19.48 -16.90 11.64
C ILE A 41 20.92 -16.88 12.15
N PRO A 42 21.84 -17.68 11.60
CA PRO A 42 23.24 -17.76 12.04
C PRO A 42 23.96 -16.41 12.07
N THR A 43 23.61 -15.49 11.17
CA THR A 43 24.16 -14.13 11.09
C THR A 43 23.29 -13.09 11.82
N GLY A 44 22.23 -13.51 12.50
CA GLY A 44 21.25 -12.63 13.17
C GLY A 44 21.76 -12.09 14.51
N TRP A 45 20.88 -11.33 15.19
CA TRP A 45 21.18 -10.70 16.46
C TRP A 45 21.37 -11.68 17.62
N PHE A 46 20.57 -12.74 17.67
CA PHE A 46 20.57 -13.78 18.70
C PHE A 46 20.47 -15.16 18.04
N PRO A 47 21.53 -15.65 17.36
CA PRO A 47 21.47 -16.90 16.62
C PRO A 47 20.96 -18.06 17.47
N ASN A 48 19.92 -18.73 16.98
CA ASN A 48 19.31 -19.86 17.66
C ASN A 48 18.70 -20.83 16.66
N GLU A 49 19.30 -22.01 16.49
CA GLU A 49 18.89 -23.01 15.48
C GLU A 49 17.44 -23.44 15.65
N GLN A 50 17.01 -23.72 16.90
CA GLN A 50 15.65 -24.20 17.18
C GLN A 50 14.60 -23.14 16.84
N LEU A 51 14.82 -21.87 17.19
CA LEU A 51 13.87 -20.78 16.86
C LEU A 51 13.91 -20.43 15.37
N ASN A 52 15.06 -20.62 14.74
CA ASN A 52 15.20 -20.40 13.29
C ASN A 52 14.38 -21.41 12.46
N GLU A 53 14.05 -22.60 12.99
CA GLU A 53 13.18 -23.56 12.32
C GLU A 53 11.80 -22.99 11.95
N ILE A 54 11.34 -21.93 12.64
CA ILE A 54 10.07 -21.26 12.31
C ILE A 54 10.16 -20.50 10.98
N THR A 55 11.35 -20.00 10.62
CA THR A 55 11.49 -19.08 9.47
C THR A 55 11.25 -19.78 8.13
N GLY A 56 11.79 -20.99 7.95
CA GLY A 56 11.65 -21.78 6.73
C GLY A 56 10.19 -22.10 6.38
N PRO A 57 9.41 -22.78 7.24
CA PRO A 57 7.99 -23.05 7.00
C PRO A 57 7.16 -21.78 6.81
N THR A 58 7.52 -20.68 7.49
CA THR A 58 6.79 -19.43 7.36
C THR A 58 6.95 -18.86 5.95
N ILE A 59 8.15 -18.77 5.41
CA ILE A 59 8.40 -18.21 4.08
C ILE A 59 7.90 -19.15 2.97
N THR A 60 8.09 -20.47 3.14
CA THR A 60 7.76 -21.43 2.09
C THR A 60 6.26 -21.69 1.99
N TYR A 61 5.56 -21.80 3.11
CA TYR A 61 4.15 -22.20 3.13
C TYR A 61 3.22 -21.07 3.59
N LEU A 62 3.44 -20.52 4.79
CA LEU A 62 2.47 -19.61 5.41
C LEU A 62 2.26 -18.35 4.58
N LEU A 63 3.34 -17.65 4.22
CA LEU A 63 3.23 -16.37 3.51
C LEU A 63 2.60 -16.52 2.11
N PRO A 64 3.01 -17.48 1.25
CA PRO A 64 2.33 -17.70 -0.02
C PRO A 64 0.86 -18.13 0.14
N ILE A 65 0.52 -18.98 1.12
CA ILE A 65 -0.87 -19.39 1.38
C ILE A 65 -1.72 -18.18 1.79
N LEU A 66 -1.22 -17.29 2.63
CA LEU A 66 -1.91 -16.05 3.01
C LEU A 66 -2.16 -15.15 1.80
N ILE A 67 -1.19 -15.03 0.89
CA ILE A 67 -1.35 -14.27 -0.37
C ILE A 67 -2.41 -14.93 -1.25
N GLY A 68 -2.34 -16.23 -1.46
CA GLY A 68 -3.31 -16.97 -2.28
C GLY A 68 -4.72 -16.91 -1.71
N PHE A 69 -4.87 -17.03 -0.38
CA PHE A 69 -6.14 -16.84 0.32
C PHE A 69 -6.68 -15.42 0.11
N THR A 70 -5.83 -14.41 0.34
CA THR A 70 -6.24 -12.99 0.21
C THR A 70 -6.58 -12.67 -1.25
N GLY A 71 -5.79 -13.17 -2.22
CA GLY A 71 -6.06 -13.03 -3.65
C GLY A 71 -7.37 -13.68 -4.07
N GLY A 72 -7.61 -14.89 -3.59
CA GLY A 72 -8.87 -15.60 -3.81
C GLY A 72 -10.07 -14.86 -3.20
N ARG A 73 -9.89 -14.33 -1.99
CA ARG A 73 -10.92 -13.55 -1.30
C ARG A 73 -11.27 -12.25 -2.04
N LEU A 74 -10.32 -11.58 -2.65
CA LEU A 74 -10.56 -10.39 -3.47
C LEU A 74 -11.45 -10.68 -4.69
N VAL A 75 -11.42 -11.91 -5.21
CA VAL A 75 -12.22 -12.33 -6.39
C VAL A 75 -13.59 -12.88 -5.98
N TYR A 76 -13.66 -13.71 -4.93
CA TYR A 76 -14.89 -14.39 -4.54
C TYR A 76 -14.97 -14.66 -3.03
N ASP A 77 -14.83 -13.62 -2.23
CA ASP A 77 -14.90 -13.61 -0.77
C ASP A 77 -14.23 -14.85 -0.09
N ILE A 78 -14.70 -15.28 1.06
CA ILE A 78 -14.11 -16.38 1.87
C ILE A 78 -14.03 -17.68 1.06
N ARG A 79 -15.07 -18.01 0.31
CA ARG A 79 -15.14 -19.23 -0.51
C ARG A 79 -14.02 -19.26 -1.56
N GLY A 80 -13.80 -18.12 -2.25
CA GLY A 80 -12.68 -17.95 -3.16
C GLY A 80 -11.32 -18.01 -2.45
N GLY A 81 -11.25 -17.46 -1.23
CA GLY A 81 -10.04 -17.52 -0.40
C GLY A 81 -9.63 -18.94 -0.04
N VAL A 82 -10.58 -19.79 0.38
CA VAL A 82 -10.31 -21.20 0.71
C VAL A 82 -9.82 -21.98 -0.51
N VAL A 83 -10.50 -21.84 -1.65
CA VAL A 83 -10.06 -22.48 -2.90
C VAL A 83 -8.69 -21.95 -3.32
N GLY A 84 -8.48 -20.63 -3.27
CA GLY A 84 -7.20 -20.00 -3.57
C GLY A 84 -6.04 -20.49 -2.71
N ALA A 85 -6.26 -20.66 -1.40
CA ALA A 85 -5.26 -21.22 -0.49
C ALA A 85 -4.89 -22.65 -0.85
N MET A 86 -5.88 -23.51 -1.16
CA MET A 86 -5.62 -24.90 -1.51
C MET A 86 -4.89 -25.04 -2.85
N VAL A 87 -5.26 -24.24 -3.85
CA VAL A 87 -4.55 -24.22 -5.15
C VAL A 87 -3.12 -23.70 -4.98
N THR A 88 -2.92 -22.73 -4.07
CA THR A 88 -1.59 -22.22 -3.72
C THR A 88 -0.71 -23.31 -3.09
N MET A 89 -1.27 -24.18 -2.26
CA MET A 89 -0.50 -25.33 -1.75
C MET A 89 -0.02 -26.24 -2.88
N GLY A 90 -0.83 -26.44 -3.93
CA GLY A 90 -0.41 -27.17 -5.13
C GLY A 90 0.80 -26.53 -5.81
N VAL A 91 0.80 -25.21 -6.01
CA VAL A 91 1.93 -24.54 -6.65
C VAL A 91 3.19 -24.51 -5.79
N ILE A 92 3.05 -24.39 -4.45
CA ILE A 92 4.19 -24.44 -3.53
C ILE A 92 4.89 -25.79 -3.59
N THR A 93 4.12 -26.89 -3.59
CA THR A 93 4.68 -28.25 -3.61
C THR A 93 5.21 -28.66 -4.98
N GLY A 94 4.87 -27.92 -6.03
CA GLY A 94 5.34 -28.14 -7.41
C GLY A 94 6.58 -27.34 -7.79
N ALA A 95 7.29 -26.72 -6.82
CA ALA A 95 8.47 -25.91 -7.06
C ALA A 95 9.41 -25.91 -5.85
N ASP A 96 10.69 -25.68 -6.08
CA ASP A 96 11.73 -25.68 -5.04
C ASP A 96 12.00 -24.30 -4.44
N ILE A 97 11.28 -23.27 -4.87
CA ILE A 97 11.42 -21.87 -4.42
C ILE A 97 10.17 -21.36 -3.70
N PRO A 98 10.26 -20.31 -2.88
CA PRO A 98 9.09 -19.67 -2.27
C PRO A 98 8.13 -19.11 -3.33
N MET A 99 6.93 -19.68 -3.43
CA MET A 99 5.97 -19.43 -4.52
C MET A 99 5.07 -18.20 -4.31
N PHE A 100 5.67 -17.02 -4.14
CA PHE A 100 4.92 -15.74 -4.00
C PHE A 100 4.19 -15.36 -5.30
N LEU A 101 4.92 -15.33 -6.43
CA LEU A 101 4.33 -15.09 -7.76
C LEU A 101 3.28 -16.14 -8.12
N GLY A 102 3.59 -17.41 -7.83
CA GLY A 102 2.65 -18.50 -8.04
C GLY A 102 1.36 -18.28 -7.27
N ALA A 103 1.42 -17.95 -5.98
CA ALA A 103 0.28 -17.66 -5.14
C ALA A 103 -0.57 -16.48 -5.67
N MET A 104 0.09 -15.41 -6.14
CA MET A 104 -0.58 -14.24 -6.71
C MET A 104 -1.32 -14.56 -8.02
N ILE A 105 -0.92 -15.58 -8.73
CA ILE A 105 -1.56 -16.04 -9.97
C ILE A 105 -2.67 -17.04 -9.65
N VAL A 106 -2.34 -18.12 -8.93
CA VAL A 106 -3.27 -19.25 -8.75
C VAL A 106 -4.37 -18.97 -7.74
N GLY A 107 -4.13 -18.12 -6.72
CA GLY A 107 -5.14 -17.77 -5.74
C GLY A 107 -6.38 -17.13 -6.37
N PRO A 108 -6.23 -16.00 -7.09
CA PRO A 108 -7.33 -15.38 -7.83
C PRO A 108 -7.91 -16.27 -8.93
N ALA A 109 -7.07 -17.04 -9.65
CA ALA A 109 -7.52 -17.94 -10.71
C ALA A 109 -8.41 -19.05 -10.15
N GLY A 110 -8.03 -19.69 -9.05
CA GLY A 110 -8.84 -20.70 -8.37
C GLY A 110 -10.18 -20.14 -7.89
N ALA A 111 -10.16 -18.93 -7.32
CA ALA A 111 -11.38 -18.25 -6.91
C ALA A 111 -12.29 -17.88 -8.09
N TYR A 112 -11.72 -17.47 -9.20
CA TYR A 112 -12.49 -17.22 -10.42
C TYR A 112 -13.16 -18.49 -10.94
N CYS A 113 -12.48 -19.63 -10.91
CA CYS A 113 -13.03 -20.91 -11.33
C CYS A 113 -14.24 -21.32 -10.46
N ILE A 114 -14.12 -21.24 -9.12
CA ILE A 114 -15.24 -21.58 -8.24
C ILE A 114 -16.42 -20.58 -8.39
N LYS A 115 -16.14 -19.30 -8.56
CA LYS A 115 -17.15 -18.29 -8.86
C LYS A 115 -17.92 -18.65 -10.14
N LYS A 116 -17.23 -19.02 -11.20
CA LYS A 116 -17.86 -19.43 -12.47
C LYS A 116 -18.65 -20.72 -12.33
N PHE A 117 -18.17 -21.66 -11.53
CA PHE A 117 -18.94 -22.87 -11.23
C PHE A 117 -20.25 -22.52 -10.51
N ASP A 118 -20.17 -21.68 -9.47
CA ASP A 118 -21.38 -21.29 -8.72
C ASP A 118 -22.39 -20.55 -9.61
N GLU A 119 -21.93 -19.65 -10.48
CA GLU A 119 -22.78 -18.98 -11.49
C GLU A 119 -23.47 -19.99 -12.45
N LEU A 120 -22.82 -21.12 -12.76
CA LEU A 120 -23.40 -22.16 -13.65
C LEU A 120 -24.47 -23.01 -12.96
N VAL A 121 -24.36 -23.22 -11.65
CA VAL A 121 -25.29 -24.07 -10.88
C VAL A 121 -26.34 -23.28 -10.13
N ASP A 122 -26.26 -21.95 -10.14
CA ASP A 122 -27.22 -21.07 -9.48
C ASP A 122 -28.65 -21.33 -9.99
N GLY A 123 -29.59 -21.39 -9.06
CA GLY A 123 -31.01 -21.70 -9.33
C GLY A 123 -31.28 -23.14 -9.78
N LYS A 124 -30.27 -24.02 -9.90
CA LYS A 124 -30.43 -25.42 -10.32
C LYS A 124 -30.34 -26.42 -9.16
N ILE A 125 -29.88 -25.97 -8.01
CA ILE A 125 -29.70 -26.81 -6.82
C ILE A 125 -31.06 -26.99 -6.15
N LYS A 126 -31.44 -28.26 -5.87
CA LYS A 126 -32.66 -28.55 -5.13
C LYS A 126 -32.58 -28.06 -3.68
N PRO A 127 -33.65 -27.50 -3.12
CA PRO A 127 -33.68 -27.09 -1.72
C PRO A 127 -33.21 -28.19 -0.76
N GLY A 128 -32.32 -27.81 0.17
CA GLY A 128 -31.70 -28.73 1.13
C GLY A 128 -30.37 -29.35 0.68
N PHE A 129 -29.97 -29.22 -0.58
CA PHE A 129 -28.68 -29.72 -1.09
C PHE A 129 -27.62 -28.62 -1.24
N GLU A 130 -27.96 -27.34 -0.97
CA GLU A 130 -27.08 -26.20 -1.18
C GLU A 130 -25.77 -26.34 -0.41
N MET A 131 -25.83 -26.74 0.88
CA MET A 131 -24.63 -26.89 1.70
C MET A 131 -23.74 -28.04 1.18
N LEU A 132 -24.34 -29.15 0.77
CA LEU A 132 -23.62 -30.30 0.19
C LEU A 132 -22.89 -29.85 -1.10
N VAL A 133 -23.62 -29.28 -2.04
CA VAL A 133 -23.07 -28.82 -3.33
C VAL A 133 -21.98 -27.79 -3.10
N ASN A 134 -22.19 -26.82 -2.21
CA ASN A 134 -21.23 -25.77 -1.91
C ASN A 134 -19.92 -26.32 -1.33
N ASN A 135 -19.97 -27.25 -0.38
CA ASN A 135 -18.77 -27.79 0.23
C ASN A 135 -18.02 -28.74 -0.72
N PHE A 136 -18.74 -29.67 -1.35
CA PHE A 136 -18.10 -30.63 -2.25
C PHE A 136 -17.58 -29.99 -3.53
N SER A 137 -18.28 -29.03 -4.11
CA SER A 137 -17.80 -28.35 -5.34
C SER A 137 -16.51 -27.58 -5.08
N SER A 138 -16.40 -26.87 -3.95
CA SER A 138 -15.14 -26.17 -3.61
C SER A 138 -14.00 -27.16 -3.36
N GLY A 139 -14.26 -28.26 -2.61
CA GLY A 139 -13.26 -29.28 -2.33
C GLY A 139 -12.77 -29.98 -3.60
N ILE A 140 -13.67 -30.45 -4.43
CA ILE A 140 -13.34 -31.16 -5.68
C ILE A 140 -12.60 -30.23 -6.65
N LEU A 141 -13.12 -29.03 -6.87
CA LEU A 141 -12.51 -28.06 -7.79
C LEU A 141 -11.13 -27.62 -7.29
N ALA A 142 -11.00 -27.32 -5.99
CA ALA A 142 -9.71 -26.98 -5.39
C ALA A 142 -8.67 -28.10 -5.56
N SER A 143 -9.09 -29.36 -5.38
CA SER A 143 -8.20 -30.53 -5.54
C SER A 143 -7.72 -30.68 -7.00
N ILE A 144 -8.62 -30.56 -7.98
CA ILE A 144 -8.27 -30.63 -9.40
C ILE A 144 -7.32 -29.48 -9.76
N LEU A 145 -7.64 -28.26 -9.35
CA LEU A 145 -6.82 -27.07 -9.63
C LEU A 145 -5.47 -27.13 -8.91
N ALA A 146 -5.39 -27.71 -7.71
CA ALA A 146 -4.13 -27.91 -7.00
C ALA A 146 -3.21 -28.91 -7.75
N ILE A 147 -3.76 -29.99 -8.32
CA ILE A 147 -3.00 -30.94 -9.15
C ILE A 147 -2.49 -30.23 -10.41
N ILE A 148 -3.33 -29.44 -11.08
CA ILE A 148 -2.91 -28.66 -12.25
C ILE A 148 -1.81 -27.64 -11.86
N ALA A 149 -1.98 -26.97 -10.73
CA ALA A 149 -1.02 -26.01 -10.22
C ALA A 149 0.34 -26.69 -9.92
N TYR A 150 0.32 -27.87 -9.31
CA TYR A 150 1.51 -28.66 -9.05
C TYR A 150 2.24 -29.08 -10.35
N LEU A 151 1.52 -29.61 -11.31
CA LEU A 151 2.14 -30.21 -12.52
C LEU A 151 2.57 -29.18 -13.56
N ILE A 152 1.87 -28.04 -13.65
CA ILE A 152 2.03 -27.10 -14.76
C ILE A 152 2.45 -25.72 -14.27
N VAL A 153 1.71 -25.16 -13.30
CA VAL A 153 1.91 -23.76 -12.93
C VAL A 153 3.16 -23.58 -12.08
N GLY A 154 3.43 -24.51 -11.13
CA GLY A 154 4.64 -24.48 -10.31
C GLY A 154 5.90 -24.39 -11.16
N PRO A 155 6.20 -25.40 -12.01
CA PRO A 155 7.38 -25.38 -12.87
C PRO A 155 7.45 -24.19 -13.83
N ALA A 156 6.30 -23.73 -14.36
CA ALA A 156 6.27 -22.57 -15.26
C ALA A 156 6.61 -21.24 -14.54
N VAL A 157 6.09 -21.07 -13.32
CA VAL A 157 6.38 -19.87 -12.50
C VAL A 157 7.82 -19.91 -12.01
N GLU A 158 8.33 -21.09 -11.62
CA GLU A 158 9.73 -21.28 -11.23
C GLU A 158 10.68 -20.91 -12.37
N ALA A 159 10.42 -21.40 -13.59
CA ALA A 159 11.21 -21.03 -14.76
C ALA A 159 11.20 -19.53 -15.06
N LEU A 160 10.03 -18.88 -14.91
CA LEU A 160 9.90 -17.43 -15.03
C LEU A 160 10.71 -16.70 -13.96
N ASN A 161 10.60 -17.13 -12.70
CA ASN A 161 11.28 -16.53 -11.57
C ASN A 161 12.80 -16.67 -11.70
N ASN A 162 13.29 -17.84 -12.09
CA ASN A 162 14.71 -18.09 -12.36
C ASN A 162 15.23 -17.20 -13.51
N GLY A 163 14.43 -16.97 -14.56
CA GLY A 163 14.76 -16.03 -15.63
C GLY A 163 14.88 -14.60 -15.12
N LEU A 164 13.95 -14.15 -14.29
CA LEU A 164 13.99 -12.81 -13.65
C LEU A 164 15.18 -12.69 -12.69
N ALA A 165 15.43 -13.70 -11.86
CA ALA A 165 16.55 -13.74 -10.92
C ALA A 165 17.89 -13.67 -11.67
N THR A 166 18.02 -14.41 -12.78
CA THR A 166 19.21 -14.35 -13.65
C THR A 166 19.41 -12.95 -14.24
N GLY A 167 18.34 -12.29 -14.68
CA GLY A 167 18.40 -10.90 -15.17
C GLY A 167 18.84 -9.92 -14.09
N VAL A 168 18.30 -10.05 -12.88
CA VAL A 168 18.73 -9.24 -11.74
C VAL A 168 20.17 -9.55 -11.34
N GLY A 169 20.57 -10.83 -11.29
CA GLY A 169 21.94 -11.25 -11.03
C GLY A 169 22.92 -10.62 -12.02
N PHE A 170 22.61 -10.64 -13.30
CA PHE A 170 23.40 -9.96 -14.32
C PHE A 170 23.58 -8.45 -14.04
N LEU A 171 22.51 -7.76 -13.62
CA LEU A 171 22.60 -6.33 -13.27
C LEU A 171 23.48 -6.09 -12.02
N VAL A 172 23.40 -6.99 -11.03
CA VAL A 172 24.20 -6.91 -9.80
C VAL A 172 25.68 -7.16 -10.10
N GLU A 173 25.99 -8.27 -10.78
CA GLU A 173 27.37 -8.70 -11.10
C GLU A 173 28.09 -7.68 -11.98
N ASN A 174 27.39 -7.04 -12.90
CA ASN A 174 27.97 -6.02 -13.77
C ASN A 174 27.90 -4.60 -13.18
N GLY A 175 27.48 -4.44 -11.93
CA GLY A 175 27.36 -3.12 -11.29
C GLY A 175 26.30 -2.22 -11.91
N LEU A 176 25.36 -2.77 -12.66
CA LEU A 176 24.32 -2.03 -13.40
C LEU A 176 23.03 -1.84 -12.60
N LEU A 177 22.93 -2.45 -11.41
CA LEU A 177 21.74 -2.34 -10.56
C LEU A 177 21.32 -0.88 -10.25
N PRO A 178 22.26 0.08 -10.07
CA PRO A 178 21.89 1.49 -9.90
C PRO A 178 21.03 2.06 -11.03
N LEU A 179 21.19 1.56 -12.27
CA LEU A 179 20.39 1.98 -13.41
C LEU A 179 18.90 1.63 -13.30
N ALA A 180 18.54 0.67 -12.45
CA ALA A 180 17.15 0.36 -12.14
C ALA A 180 16.40 1.57 -11.58
N SER A 181 17.09 2.49 -10.88
CA SER A 181 16.51 3.72 -10.35
C SER A 181 15.96 4.67 -11.43
N ILE A 182 16.44 4.57 -12.68
CA ILE A 182 15.93 5.34 -13.82
C ILE A 182 14.46 4.99 -14.09
N PHE A 183 14.05 3.77 -13.81
CA PHE A 183 12.68 3.29 -14.01
C PHE A 183 11.89 3.31 -12.71
N VAL A 184 12.50 2.90 -11.59
CA VAL A 184 11.83 2.76 -10.30
C VAL A 184 11.42 4.11 -9.72
N GLU A 185 12.30 5.12 -9.72
CA GLU A 185 11.99 6.42 -9.13
C GLU A 185 10.87 7.18 -9.87
N PRO A 186 10.87 7.28 -11.22
CA PRO A 186 9.71 7.83 -11.93
C PRO A 186 8.42 7.03 -11.71
N ALA A 187 8.53 5.70 -11.66
CA ALA A 187 7.36 4.85 -11.44
C ALA A 187 6.73 5.05 -10.06
N LYS A 188 7.52 5.28 -9.00
CA LYS A 188 7.01 5.67 -7.68
C LYS A 188 6.14 6.93 -7.78
N VAL A 189 6.66 7.99 -8.39
CA VAL A 189 5.96 9.28 -8.53
C VAL A 189 4.69 9.17 -9.37
N LEU A 190 4.65 8.22 -10.30
CA LEU A 190 3.48 7.93 -11.13
C LEU A 190 2.50 6.95 -10.47
N PHE A 191 2.72 6.58 -9.20
CA PHE A 191 1.92 5.61 -8.44
C PHE A 191 1.88 4.20 -9.07
N LEU A 192 2.97 3.80 -9.73
CA LEU A 192 3.18 2.45 -10.26
C LEU A 192 4.03 1.58 -9.34
N ASN A 193 4.48 2.14 -8.20
CA ASN A 193 5.33 1.45 -7.23
C ASN A 193 4.75 0.11 -6.76
N ASN A 194 3.45 0.05 -6.48
CA ASN A 194 2.82 -1.19 -6.04
C ASN A 194 2.91 -2.31 -7.08
N ALA A 195 2.75 -1.98 -8.37
CA ALA A 195 2.86 -2.97 -9.45
C ALA A 195 4.31 -3.49 -9.58
N ILE A 196 5.29 -2.60 -9.53
CA ILE A 196 6.70 -2.95 -9.66
C ILE A 196 7.21 -3.64 -8.41
N ASN A 197 6.92 -3.09 -7.22
CA ASN A 197 7.41 -3.64 -5.97
C ASN A 197 6.79 -5.01 -5.67
N HIS A 198 5.46 -5.08 -5.58
CA HIS A 198 4.80 -6.33 -5.21
C HIS A 198 4.69 -7.33 -6.37
N GLY A 199 4.69 -6.86 -7.62
CA GLY A 199 4.60 -7.72 -8.79
C GLY A 199 5.93 -8.31 -9.26
N VAL A 200 7.05 -7.64 -8.99
CA VAL A 200 8.36 -8.05 -9.53
C VAL A 200 9.44 -8.04 -8.45
N ILE A 201 9.69 -6.89 -7.82
CA ILE A 201 10.85 -6.73 -6.94
C ILE A 201 10.74 -7.59 -5.68
N SER A 202 9.62 -7.51 -4.96
CA SER A 202 9.47 -8.21 -3.67
C SER A 202 9.56 -9.73 -3.78
N PRO A 203 8.92 -10.42 -4.75
CA PRO A 203 9.09 -11.85 -4.90
C PRO A 203 10.55 -12.27 -5.09
N ILE A 204 11.27 -11.60 -5.99
CA ILE A 204 12.69 -11.90 -6.27
C ILE A 204 13.57 -11.57 -5.04
N ALA A 205 13.28 -10.43 -4.37
CA ALA A 205 14.02 -10.03 -3.18
C ALA A 205 13.85 -11.00 -2.01
N ILE A 206 12.63 -11.56 -1.84
CA ILE A 206 12.34 -12.54 -0.79
C ILE A 206 13.07 -13.85 -1.05
N GLU A 207 13.05 -14.33 -2.30
CA GLU A 207 13.80 -15.51 -2.71
C GLU A 207 15.32 -15.33 -2.47
N GLN A 208 15.88 -14.23 -2.98
CA GLN A 208 17.28 -13.90 -2.76
C GLN A 208 17.65 -13.81 -1.27
N ALA A 209 16.76 -13.20 -0.44
CA ALA A 209 16.99 -13.12 1.00
C ALA A 209 16.89 -14.49 1.68
N ALA A 210 16.06 -15.42 1.20
CA ALA A 210 15.96 -16.77 1.71
C ALA A 210 17.25 -17.56 1.45
N GLU A 211 17.88 -17.37 0.28
CA GLU A 211 19.12 -18.06 -0.12
C GLU A 211 20.37 -17.43 0.53
N THR A 212 20.49 -16.09 0.48
CA THR A 212 21.73 -15.39 0.85
C THR A 212 21.65 -14.66 2.20
N GLY A 213 20.49 -14.70 2.87
CA GLY A 213 20.24 -14.03 4.15
C GLY A 213 19.88 -12.55 4.00
N ARG A 214 19.96 -11.94 2.83
CA ARG A 214 19.60 -10.53 2.59
C ARG A 214 19.37 -10.26 1.10
N SER A 215 18.65 -9.16 0.79
CA SER A 215 18.55 -8.64 -0.57
C SER A 215 18.64 -7.12 -0.61
N VAL A 216 19.46 -6.60 -1.53
CA VAL A 216 19.55 -5.17 -1.84
C VAL A 216 18.28 -4.66 -2.53
N LEU A 217 17.51 -5.53 -3.17
CA LEU A 217 16.29 -5.19 -3.90
C LEU A 217 15.21 -4.59 -2.99
N PHE A 218 15.15 -5.00 -1.72
CA PHE A 218 14.26 -4.36 -0.74
C PHE A 218 14.57 -2.87 -0.55
N LEU A 219 15.84 -2.46 -0.70
CA LEU A 219 16.26 -1.07 -0.58
C LEU A 219 16.02 -0.24 -1.84
N LEU A 220 15.75 -0.86 -3.00
CA LEU A 220 15.40 -0.11 -4.21
C LEU A 220 14.12 0.72 -4.02
N GLU A 221 13.14 0.16 -3.34
CA GLU A 221 11.85 0.82 -3.13
C GLU A 221 11.78 1.53 -1.77
N SER A 222 12.25 0.89 -0.71
CA SER A 222 12.14 1.41 0.66
C SER A 222 13.16 2.50 1.00
N ASN A 223 14.19 2.75 0.17
CA ASN A 223 15.20 3.77 0.44
C ASN A 223 14.56 5.17 0.59
N PRO A 224 14.61 5.79 1.79
CA PRO A 224 14.02 7.11 2.00
C PRO A 224 14.93 8.25 1.52
N GLY A 225 16.19 7.95 1.19
CA GLY A 225 17.18 8.97 0.85
C GLY A 225 16.78 9.93 -0.26
N PRO A 226 16.31 9.47 -1.42
CA PRO A 226 15.93 10.34 -2.52
C PRO A 226 14.82 11.35 -2.14
N GLY A 227 13.75 10.88 -1.48
CA GLY A 227 12.66 11.75 -1.02
C GLY A 227 13.10 12.71 0.08
N LEU A 228 13.90 12.23 1.03
CA LEU A 228 14.45 13.05 2.11
C LEU A 228 15.31 14.19 1.55
N GLY A 229 16.17 13.91 0.57
CA GLY A 229 16.99 14.93 -0.09
C GLY A 229 16.18 16.03 -0.77
N ILE A 230 15.12 15.67 -1.48
CA ILE A 230 14.19 16.61 -2.10
C ILE A 230 13.50 17.48 -1.05
N LEU A 231 12.95 16.87 0.00
CA LEU A 231 12.23 17.59 1.06
C LEU A 231 13.15 18.53 1.85
N LEU A 232 14.40 18.11 2.14
CA LEU A 232 15.40 18.97 2.72
C LEU A 232 15.72 20.17 1.81
N ALA A 233 15.86 19.96 0.50
CA ALA A 233 16.11 21.05 -0.44
C ALA A 233 14.94 22.06 -0.46
N TYR A 234 13.70 21.60 -0.41
CA TYR A 234 12.54 22.50 -0.27
C TYR A 234 12.52 23.24 1.06
N THR A 235 12.94 22.61 2.16
CA THR A 235 13.03 23.25 3.48
C THR A 235 13.99 24.45 3.45
N PHE A 236 15.13 24.33 2.79
CA PHE A 236 16.14 25.40 2.74
C PHE A 236 15.92 26.38 1.59
N PHE A 237 15.66 25.89 0.40
CA PHE A 237 15.64 26.65 -0.86
C PHE A 237 14.23 26.79 -1.47
N GLY A 238 13.23 26.13 -0.90
CA GLY A 238 11.83 26.23 -1.36
C GLY A 238 11.21 27.61 -1.15
N ARG A 239 10.04 27.85 -1.75
CA ARG A 239 9.27 29.07 -1.63
C ARG A 239 7.81 28.76 -1.35
N GLY A 240 7.08 29.74 -0.78
CA GLY A 240 5.65 29.65 -0.53
C GLY A 240 5.24 28.49 0.39
N SER A 241 4.09 27.90 0.13
CA SER A 241 3.51 26.80 0.93
C SER A 241 4.40 25.54 0.94
N ALA A 242 5.09 25.25 -0.16
CA ALA A 242 5.97 24.10 -0.24
C ALA A 242 7.14 24.17 0.77
N LYS A 243 7.72 25.36 0.98
CA LYS A 243 8.76 25.55 2.01
C LYS A 243 8.22 25.33 3.42
N GLN A 244 7.01 25.81 3.69
CA GLN A 244 6.39 25.71 5.02
C GLN A 244 5.97 24.28 5.38
N THR A 245 5.57 23.49 4.38
CA THR A 245 5.07 22.12 4.59
C THR A 245 6.19 21.06 4.55
N ALA A 246 7.33 21.35 3.92
CA ALA A 246 8.42 20.39 3.74
C ALA A 246 8.97 19.81 5.06
N PRO A 247 9.17 20.57 6.16
CA PRO A 247 9.63 19.98 7.44
C PRO A 247 8.68 18.93 8.00
N GLY A 248 7.37 19.18 7.93
CA GLY A 248 6.35 18.20 8.33
C GLY A 248 6.34 16.96 7.43
N ALA A 249 6.55 17.16 6.12
CA ALA A 249 6.64 16.07 5.17
C ALA A 249 7.88 15.18 5.41
N ILE A 250 9.01 15.73 5.88
CA ILE A 250 10.20 14.96 6.28
C ILE A 250 9.86 13.95 7.37
N ILE A 251 9.16 14.38 8.41
CA ILE A 251 8.76 13.51 9.53
C ILE A 251 7.89 12.36 9.01
N ILE A 252 6.89 12.67 8.20
CA ILE A 252 5.96 11.68 7.64
C ILE A 252 6.69 10.72 6.71
N HIS A 253 7.62 11.23 5.90
CA HIS A 253 8.40 10.43 4.96
C HIS A 253 9.42 9.53 5.67
N PHE A 254 10.33 10.13 6.43
CA PHE A 254 11.49 9.45 6.95
C PHE A 254 11.18 8.59 8.19
N LEU A 255 10.41 9.13 9.15
CA LEU A 255 10.02 8.41 10.34
C LEU A 255 8.74 7.58 10.12
N GLY A 256 7.77 8.11 9.38
CA GLY A 256 6.51 7.43 9.10
C GLY A 256 6.57 6.42 7.95
N GLY A 257 7.56 6.52 7.05
CA GLY A 257 7.74 5.63 5.91
C GLY A 257 6.71 5.82 4.79
N ILE A 258 6.05 6.98 4.75
CA ILE A 258 5.06 7.29 3.70
C ILE A 258 5.78 8.05 2.59
N HIS A 259 6.26 7.31 1.59
CA HIS A 259 7.02 7.90 0.48
C HIS A 259 6.17 8.78 -0.43
N GLU A 260 4.89 8.52 -0.56
CA GLU A 260 3.98 9.30 -1.40
C GLU A 260 3.92 10.79 -1.02
N ILE A 261 4.34 11.16 0.20
CA ILE A 261 4.30 12.55 0.68
C ILE A 261 5.20 13.50 -0.10
N TYR A 262 6.30 13.01 -0.70
CA TYR A 262 7.19 13.86 -1.49
C TYR A 262 6.80 13.96 -2.98
N PHE A 263 5.88 13.12 -3.49
CA PHE A 263 5.47 13.11 -4.89
C PHE A 263 4.86 14.45 -5.36
N PRO A 264 4.00 15.13 -4.59
CA PRO A 264 3.51 16.47 -4.95
C PRO A 264 4.63 17.47 -5.18
N TYR A 265 5.71 17.41 -4.43
CA TYR A 265 6.87 18.30 -4.58
C TYR A 265 7.60 18.10 -5.92
N ILE A 266 7.69 16.86 -6.41
CA ILE A 266 8.19 16.56 -7.75
C ILE A 266 7.19 17.02 -8.81
N LEU A 267 5.87 16.79 -8.59
CA LEU A 267 4.85 17.19 -9.57
C LEU A 267 4.73 18.70 -9.73
N MET A 268 5.05 19.48 -8.68
CA MET A 268 5.19 20.95 -8.78
C MET A 268 6.37 21.34 -9.68
N LYS A 269 7.46 20.58 -9.64
CA LYS A 269 8.67 20.82 -10.42
C LYS A 269 9.22 19.52 -11.00
N PRO A 270 8.72 19.10 -12.17
CA PRO A 270 9.05 17.79 -12.73
C PRO A 270 10.55 17.50 -12.93
N ALA A 271 11.38 18.54 -13.08
CA ALA A 271 12.83 18.37 -13.15
C ALA A 271 13.43 17.69 -11.90
N LEU A 272 12.77 17.75 -10.74
CA LEU A 272 13.20 17.07 -9.51
C LEU A 272 13.15 15.53 -9.60
N ILE A 273 12.54 14.98 -10.65
CA ILE A 273 12.64 13.55 -10.93
C ILE A 273 14.10 13.11 -11.14
N LEU A 274 14.93 14.02 -11.71
CA LEU A 274 16.37 13.77 -11.87
C LEU A 274 17.08 13.68 -10.52
N SER A 275 16.61 14.42 -9.53
CA SER A 275 17.12 14.33 -8.16
C SER A 275 16.80 12.99 -7.51
N ALA A 276 15.55 12.51 -7.71
CA ALA A 276 15.14 11.19 -7.21
C ALA A 276 15.97 10.08 -7.89
N ILE A 277 16.10 10.11 -9.22
CA ILE A 277 16.90 9.16 -10.00
C ILE A 277 18.36 9.19 -9.54
N GLY A 278 19.00 10.36 -9.50
CA GLY A 278 20.40 10.50 -9.09
C GLY A 278 20.65 10.02 -7.67
N GLY A 279 19.78 10.39 -6.74
CA GLY A 279 19.82 9.92 -5.36
C GLY A 279 19.62 8.41 -5.24
N GLY A 280 18.63 7.88 -5.96
CA GLY A 280 18.36 6.44 -6.03
C GLY A 280 19.56 5.66 -6.57
N MET A 281 20.14 6.09 -7.70
CA MET A 281 21.33 5.47 -8.30
C MET A 281 22.52 5.49 -7.35
N ALA A 282 22.81 6.64 -6.73
CA ALA A 282 23.93 6.78 -5.79
C ALA A 282 23.74 5.90 -4.53
N GLY A 283 22.50 5.83 -4.02
CA GLY A 283 22.14 4.96 -2.90
C GLY A 283 22.34 3.49 -3.23
N VAL A 284 21.76 3.03 -4.35
CA VAL A 284 21.88 1.62 -4.78
C VAL A 284 23.33 1.24 -5.06
N MET A 285 24.09 2.12 -5.70
CA MET A 285 25.52 1.90 -5.90
C MET A 285 26.25 1.71 -4.56
N THR A 286 25.94 2.55 -3.58
CA THR A 286 26.56 2.46 -2.25
C THR A 286 26.15 1.17 -1.54
N PHE A 287 24.85 0.79 -1.57
CA PHE A 287 24.37 -0.48 -1.03
C PHE A 287 25.10 -1.67 -1.65
N SER A 288 25.28 -1.67 -2.97
CA SER A 288 25.98 -2.73 -3.69
C SER A 288 27.47 -2.80 -3.30
N LEU A 289 28.16 -1.66 -3.18
CA LEU A 289 29.56 -1.60 -2.78
C LEU A 289 29.81 -2.17 -1.37
N PHE A 290 28.85 -1.97 -0.45
CA PHE A 290 28.93 -2.49 0.92
C PHE A 290 28.26 -3.86 1.07
N ASN A 291 27.80 -4.49 -0.02
CA ASN A 291 26.99 -5.70 0.03
C ASN A 291 25.84 -5.60 1.04
N ALA A 292 25.20 -4.42 1.10
CA ALA A 292 24.13 -4.13 2.03
C ALA A 292 22.77 -4.58 1.46
N GLY A 293 21.91 -5.07 2.34
CA GLY A 293 20.55 -5.49 1.99
C GLY A 293 19.72 -5.69 3.24
N LEU A 294 18.45 -5.94 3.08
CA LEU A 294 17.53 -6.25 4.17
C LEU A 294 17.18 -7.74 4.16
N VAL A 295 16.83 -8.27 5.34
CA VAL A 295 16.39 -9.68 5.47
C VAL A 295 14.94 -9.88 5.05
N ALA A 296 14.13 -8.80 5.06
CA ALA A 296 12.72 -8.81 4.68
C ALA A 296 12.29 -7.41 4.22
N PRO A 297 11.11 -7.27 3.57
CA PRO A 297 10.62 -5.97 3.13
C PRO A 297 10.37 -5.04 4.32
N ALA A 298 10.94 -3.83 4.27
CA ALA A 298 10.66 -2.77 5.23
C ALA A 298 9.32 -2.09 4.87
N SER A 299 8.27 -2.41 5.59
CA SER A 299 6.95 -1.82 5.37
C SER A 299 6.33 -1.37 6.70
N PRO A 300 5.99 -0.09 6.84
CA PRO A 300 6.24 0.99 5.87
C PRO A 300 7.75 1.25 5.68
N GLY A 301 8.14 1.92 4.59
CA GLY A 301 9.53 2.26 4.24
C GLY A 301 10.17 3.31 5.18
N SER A 302 9.94 3.19 6.49
CA SER A 302 10.49 4.09 7.52
C SER A 302 11.90 3.70 7.89
N ILE A 303 12.68 4.66 8.37
CA ILE A 303 14.04 4.37 8.86
C ILE A 303 14.03 3.29 9.97
N PHE A 304 13.02 3.29 10.83
CA PHE A 304 12.88 2.29 11.89
C PHE A 304 12.64 0.88 11.34
N ALA A 305 11.76 0.73 10.35
CA ALA A 305 11.50 -0.55 9.70
C ALA A 305 12.73 -1.03 8.93
N ILE A 306 13.43 -0.15 8.23
CA ILE A 306 14.68 -0.47 7.53
C ILE A 306 15.72 -0.98 8.52
N LEU A 307 15.94 -0.27 9.62
CA LEU A 307 16.92 -0.69 10.64
C LEU A 307 16.54 -2.02 11.29
N ALA A 308 15.23 -2.23 11.57
CA ALA A 308 14.76 -3.49 12.12
C ALA A 308 14.98 -4.69 11.19
N MET A 309 14.93 -4.46 9.86
CA MET A 309 15.16 -5.50 8.84
C MET A 309 16.63 -5.56 8.37
N THR A 310 17.53 -4.74 8.91
CA THR A 310 18.94 -4.75 8.56
C THR A 310 19.66 -5.84 9.35
N PRO A 311 20.38 -6.77 8.68
CA PRO A 311 21.21 -7.74 9.37
C PRO A 311 22.36 -7.04 10.13
N ARG A 312 22.89 -7.71 11.15
CA ARG A 312 23.83 -7.15 12.12
C ARG A 312 25.09 -6.53 11.50
N ASP A 313 25.58 -7.11 10.42
CA ASP A 313 26.75 -6.65 9.66
C ASP A 313 26.42 -5.63 8.56
N GLY A 314 25.12 -5.37 8.30
CA GLY A 314 24.66 -4.54 7.19
C GLY A 314 24.48 -3.05 7.51
N TYR A 315 24.50 -2.65 8.81
CA TYR A 315 24.16 -1.29 9.23
C TYR A 315 25.00 -0.20 8.57
N LEU A 316 26.34 -0.40 8.50
CA LEU A 316 27.22 0.59 7.90
C LEU A 316 26.86 0.87 6.46
N GLY A 317 26.62 -0.18 5.67
CA GLY A 317 26.27 -0.04 4.27
C GLY A 317 24.87 0.56 4.05
N VAL A 318 23.89 0.17 4.89
CA VAL A 318 22.53 0.74 4.83
C VAL A 318 22.54 2.22 5.18
N PHE A 319 23.20 2.64 6.26
CA PHE A 319 23.32 4.05 6.61
C PHE A 319 24.08 4.85 5.55
N ALA A 320 25.21 4.32 5.09
CA ALA A 320 26.02 4.98 4.06
C ALA A 320 25.21 5.22 2.79
N GLY A 321 24.46 4.19 2.31
CA GLY A 321 23.65 4.32 1.11
C GLY A 321 22.48 5.29 1.26
N ILE A 322 21.80 5.32 2.41
CA ILE A 322 20.73 6.29 2.67
C ILE A 322 21.30 7.72 2.72
N ILE A 323 22.43 7.92 3.40
CA ILE A 323 23.10 9.24 3.50
C ILE A 323 23.53 9.71 2.11
N VAL A 324 24.21 8.87 1.33
CA VAL A 324 24.68 9.21 -0.01
C VAL A 324 23.49 9.52 -0.92
N ALA A 325 22.43 8.72 -0.89
CA ALA A 325 21.21 8.99 -1.63
C ALA A 325 20.61 10.35 -1.27
N THR A 326 20.55 10.66 0.04
CA THR A 326 20.04 11.94 0.54
C THR A 326 20.88 13.11 0.06
N VAL A 327 22.22 13.02 0.21
CA VAL A 327 23.14 14.11 -0.15
C VAL A 327 23.09 14.38 -1.65
N VAL A 328 23.14 13.35 -2.49
CA VAL A 328 23.08 13.51 -3.95
C VAL A 328 21.74 14.10 -4.38
N SER A 329 20.62 13.56 -3.88
CA SER A 329 19.29 14.09 -4.19
C SER A 329 19.12 15.53 -3.70
N PHE A 330 19.62 15.86 -2.51
CA PHE A 330 19.61 17.22 -1.97
C PHE A 330 20.40 18.19 -2.87
N ALA A 331 21.63 17.83 -3.21
CA ALA A 331 22.50 18.68 -4.02
C ALA A 331 21.88 18.98 -5.40
N VAL A 332 21.39 17.95 -6.10
CA VAL A 332 20.73 18.11 -7.39
C VAL A 332 19.44 18.94 -7.24
N SER A 333 18.64 18.69 -6.20
CA SER A 333 17.44 19.45 -5.91
C SER A 333 17.74 20.92 -5.59
N ALA A 334 18.78 21.20 -4.82
CA ALA A 334 19.20 22.56 -4.48
C ALA A 334 19.59 23.34 -5.75
N VAL A 335 20.35 22.74 -6.65
CA VAL A 335 20.67 23.35 -7.95
C VAL A 335 19.40 23.65 -8.74
N ILE A 336 18.49 22.67 -8.88
CA ILE A 336 17.25 22.85 -9.63
C ILE A 336 16.36 23.95 -9.01
N LEU A 337 16.22 24.00 -7.69
CA LEU A 337 15.40 24.99 -7.01
C LEU A 337 15.97 26.41 -7.10
N ASN A 338 17.30 26.56 -7.04
CA ASN A 338 17.96 27.86 -7.13
C ASN A 338 18.02 28.42 -8.57
N THR A 339 18.18 27.56 -9.57
CA THR A 339 18.37 28.00 -10.96
C THR A 339 17.07 28.23 -11.71
N SER A 340 15.94 27.68 -11.25
CA SER A 340 14.69 27.82 -11.97
C SER A 340 13.80 28.93 -11.46
N LYS A 341 13.13 29.60 -12.42
CA LYS A 341 12.12 30.63 -12.15
C LYS A 341 11.01 30.11 -11.27
N ALA A 342 10.44 30.99 -10.43
CA ALA A 342 9.31 30.65 -9.57
C ALA A 342 8.16 30.03 -10.41
N THR A 343 7.68 28.89 -9.99
CA THR A 343 6.47 28.29 -10.58
C THR A 343 5.32 28.63 -9.64
N ASP A 344 4.28 29.28 -10.18
CA ASP A 344 3.09 29.69 -9.41
C ASP A 344 2.16 28.51 -9.01
N GLN A 345 2.63 27.28 -9.13
CA GLN A 345 1.86 26.11 -8.69
C GLN A 345 1.94 25.98 -7.18
N THR A 346 0.78 25.97 -6.53
CA THR A 346 0.67 25.70 -5.10
C THR A 346 0.79 24.21 -4.81
N ILE A 347 1.18 23.84 -3.59
CA ILE A 347 1.28 22.43 -3.19
C ILE A 347 -0.10 21.75 -3.21
N GLU A 348 -1.16 22.51 -3.02
CA GLU A 348 -2.55 22.06 -3.10
C GLU A 348 -2.88 21.57 -4.52
N ALA A 349 -2.58 22.36 -5.55
CA ALA A 349 -2.78 21.99 -6.96
C ALA A 349 -1.92 20.78 -7.36
N ALA A 350 -0.71 20.67 -6.82
CA ALA A 350 0.15 19.51 -7.05
C ALA A 350 -0.33 18.25 -6.33
N SER A 351 -0.90 18.40 -5.13
CA SER A 351 -1.54 17.32 -4.39
C SER A 351 -2.81 16.81 -5.09
N GLU A 352 -3.58 17.71 -5.70
CA GLU A 352 -4.71 17.32 -6.56
C GLU A 352 -4.24 16.54 -7.80
N LYS A 353 -3.17 16.99 -8.46
CA LYS A 353 -2.56 16.23 -9.57
C LYS A 353 -2.08 14.85 -9.11
N ALA A 354 -1.45 14.75 -7.96
CA ALA A 354 -1.03 13.48 -7.38
C ALA A 354 -2.23 12.56 -7.13
N SER A 355 -3.31 13.07 -6.59
CA SER A 355 -4.56 12.34 -6.34
C SER A 355 -5.22 11.88 -7.65
N ALA A 356 -5.24 12.73 -8.67
CA ALA A 356 -5.73 12.40 -10.01
C ALA A 356 -4.88 11.31 -10.69
N LEU A 357 -3.55 11.36 -10.52
CA LEU A 357 -2.62 10.35 -11.02
C LEU A 357 -2.78 9.00 -10.32
N LYS A 358 -3.24 8.98 -9.08
CA LYS A 358 -3.55 7.76 -8.30
C LYS A 358 -4.82 7.02 -8.80
N GLY A 359 -5.42 7.47 -9.92
CA GLY A 359 -6.55 6.80 -10.57
C GLY A 359 -7.93 7.20 -10.03
N ARG A 360 -8.01 8.28 -9.25
CA ARG A 360 -9.28 8.89 -8.84
C ARG A 360 -9.81 9.75 -9.99
N LYS A 361 -10.82 9.25 -10.72
CA LYS A 361 -11.58 10.09 -11.65
C LYS A 361 -12.24 11.22 -10.86
N THR A 362 -11.89 12.45 -11.18
CA THR A 362 -12.68 13.62 -10.81
C THR A 362 -13.97 13.55 -11.61
N ILE A 363 -15.04 13.08 -11.01
CA ILE A 363 -16.37 13.25 -11.59
C ILE A 363 -16.73 14.70 -11.31
N THR A 364 -16.65 15.53 -12.33
CA THR A 364 -17.26 16.85 -12.33
C THR A 364 -18.79 16.63 -12.28
N VAL A 365 -19.36 16.74 -11.11
CA VAL A 365 -20.80 16.83 -10.97
C VAL A 365 -21.16 18.30 -11.19
N ASP A 366 -21.86 18.54 -12.30
CA ASP A 366 -22.51 19.82 -12.57
C ASP A 366 -23.34 20.27 -11.36
N ALA A 367 -23.08 21.49 -10.92
CA ALA A 367 -23.86 22.17 -9.90
C ALA A 367 -25.25 22.54 -10.46
N GLY A 368 -26.20 21.64 -10.33
CA GLY A 368 -27.55 21.89 -10.79
C GLY A 368 -28.56 20.85 -10.33
N THR A 369 -28.76 20.74 -9.01
CA THR A 369 -30.06 20.27 -8.48
C THR A 369 -30.23 20.79 -7.05
N SER A 370 -31.02 21.83 -6.94
CA SER A 370 -31.62 22.33 -5.71
C SER A 370 -32.54 21.26 -5.14
N PHE A 371 -32.18 20.64 -4.01
CA PHE A 371 -33.09 19.81 -3.23
C PHE A 371 -33.77 20.64 -2.14
N SER A 372 -35.09 20.56 -2.15
CA SER A 372 -36.02 21.16 -1.20
C SER A 372 -35.66 20.85 0.25
N ALA A 373 -35.34 21.91 0.99
CA ALA A 373 -35.00 21.86 2.40
C ALA A 373 -36.28 22.09 3.21
N SER A 374 -37.00 21.06 3.60
CA SER A 374 -38.04 21.25 4.64
C SER A 374 -38.41 20.01 5.48
N GLU A 375 -37.93 18.78 5.17
CA GLU A 375 -38.34 17.59 5.95
C GLU A 375 -37.23 16.81 6.66
N LYS A 376 -35.95 17.26 6.59
CA LYS A 376 -34.80 16.54 7.19
C LYS A 376 -34.14 17.22 8.39
N LEU A 377 -34.69 18.28 8.93
CA LEU A 377 -34.03 19.01 10.01
C LEU A 377 -34.20 18.34 11.39
N SER A 378 -35.32 17.68 11.66
CA SER A 378 -35.61 17.01 12.95
C SER A 378 -34.73 15.74 13.11
N ASP A 379 -34.67 14.88 12.09
CA ASP A 379 -33.95 13.62 12.14
C ASP A 379 -32.43 13.82 12.26
N THR A 380 -31.90 14.89 11.64
CA THR A 380 -30.45 15.21 11.71
C THR A 380 -30.06 15.73 13.11
N VAL A 381 -30.92 16.46 13.80
CA VAL A 381 -30.65 16.98 15.15
C VAL A 381 -30.63 15.82 16.16
N GLU A 382 -31.56 14.89 16.05
CA GLU A 382 -31.66 13.72 16.93
C GLU A 382 -30.46 12.77 16.72
N LEU A 383 -30.01 12.60 15.49
CA LEU A 383 -28.84 11.77 15.15
C LEU A 383 -27.54 12.41 15.69
N LEU A 384 -27.39 13.73 15.61
CA LEU A 384 -26.25 14.44 16.18
C LEU A 384 -26.25 14.43 17.70
N ALA A 385 -27.41 14.46 18.36
CA ALA A 385 -27.54 14.38 19.81
C ALA A 385 -27.05 13.03 20.37
N ASN A 386 -27.33 11.97 19.65
CA ASN A 386 -27.01 10.60 20.05
C ASN A 386 -25.68 10.08 19.49
N THR A 387 -24.87 10.91 18.85
CA THR A 387 -23.60 10.49 18.23
C THR A 387 -22.61 9.98 19.27
N LYS A 388 -22.20 8.72 19.11
CA LYS A 388 -21.17 8.04 19.93
C LYS A 388 -19.93 7.67 19.10
N LYS A 389 -20.09 7.45 17.78
CA LYS A 389 -19.03 6.89 16.94
C LYS A 389 -18.90 7.61 15.59
N ILE A 390 -17.72 8.19 15.36
CA ILE A 390 -17.37 8.85 14.10
C ILE A 390 -16.29 8.03 13.39
N ILE A 391 -16.50 7.72 12.12
CA ILE A 391 -15.56 6.90 11.34
C ILE A 391 -15.02 7.69 10.16
N PHE A 392 -13.70 7.81 10.09
CA PHE A 392 -13.03 8.28 8.89
C PHE A 392 -12.83 7.11 7.93
N ALA A 393 -13.42 7.18 6.75
CA ALA A 393 -13.37 6.09 5.80
C ALA A 393 -12.61 6.47 4.52
N CYS A 394 -11.65 5.64 4.14
CA CYS A 394 -10.97 5.67 2.84
C CYS A 394 -10.87 4.25 2.26
N ASP A 395 -10.36 4.10 1.03
CA ASP A 395 -10.29 2.79 0.39
C ASP A 395 -9.50 1.76 1.21
N ALA A 396 -8.35 2.13 1.76
CA ALA A 396 -7.47 1.24 2.52
C ALA A 396 -7.68 1.30 4.05
N GLY A 397 -8.44 2.26 4.57
CA GLY A 397 -8.62 2.45 6.01
C GLY A 397 -7.37 2.92 6.76
N MET A 398 -6.33 3.36 6.06
CA MET A 398 -5.03 3.77 6.61
C MET A 398 -4.54 5.05 5.92
N GLY A 399 -3.47 5.66 6.44
CA GLY A 399 -2.88 6.87 5.87
C GLY A 399 -3.71 8.11 6.17
N SER A 400 -4.23 8.79 5.14
CA SER A 400 -4.92 10.08 5.28
C SER A 400 -6.19 10.02 6.15
N SER A 401 -6.93 8.92 6.14
CA SER A 401 -8.10 8.72 7.03
C SER A 401 -7.68 8.58 8.49
N ALA A 402 -6.58 7.86 8.79
CA ALA A 402 -6.06 7.73 10.14
C ALA A 402 -5.57 9.08 10.70
N MET A 403 -4.92 9.90 9.84
CA MET A 403 -4.48 11.23 10.22
C MET A 403 -5.66 12.18 10.45
N GLY A 404 -6.67 12.16 9.58
CA GLY A 404 -7.91 12.92 9.75
C GLY A 404 -8.65 12.54 11.04
N ALA A 405 -8.74 11.24 11.34
CA ALA A 405 -9.30 10.75 12.59
C ALA A 405 -8.54 11.28 13.81
N SER A 406 -7.21 11.34 13.75
CA SER A 406 -6.38 11.88 14.81
C SER A 406 -6.63 13.39 15.04
N VAL A 407 -6.75 14.16 13.95
CA VAL A 407 -7.05 15.60 14.01
C VAL A 407 -8.41 15.84 14.67
N LEU A 408 -9.46 15.14 14.22
CA LEU A 408 -10.80 15.31 14.77
C LEU A 408 -10.89 14.80 16.22
N ARG A 409 -10.24 13.68 16.54
CA ARG A 409 -10.18 13.14 17.92
C ARG A 409 -9.65 14.19 18.90
N ASN A 410 -8.60 14.91 18.52
CA ASN A 410 -8.04 15.97 19.34
C ASN A 410 -9.01 17.15 19.51
N LYS A 411 -9.77 17.51 18.46
CA LYS A 411 -10.78 18.59 18.53
C LYS A 411 -11.98 18.18 19.40
N VAL A 412 -12.48 16.95 19.24
CA VAL A 412 -13.58 16.38 20.05
C VAL A 412 -13.19 16.32 21.53
N LYS A 413 -11.97 15.87 21.84
CA LYS A 413 -11.45 15.84 23.21
C LYS A 413 -11.31 17.23 23.82
N LYS A 414 -10.83 18.23 23.06
CA LYS A 414 -10.75 19.62 23.50
C LYS A 414 -12.12 20.25 23.75
N ALA A 415 -13.14 19.83 23.02
CA ALA A 415 -14.52 20.25 23.20
C ALA A 415 -15.24 19.52 24.37
N GLY A 416 -14.59 18.59 25.07
CA GLY A 416 -15.15 17.85 26.19
C GLY A 416 -16.18 16.78 25.81
N LEU A 417 -16.24 16.39 24.52
CA LEU A 417 -17.20 15.40 24.02
C LEU A 417 -16.65 13.98 24.16
N SER A 418 -17.50 13.05 24.62
CA SER A 418 -17.17 11.63 24.77
C SER A 418 -17.58 10.82 23.52
N ILE A 419 -16.96 11.11 22.38
CA ILE A 419 -17.25 10.50 21.09
C ILE A 419 -16.02 9.69 20.63
N GLU A 420 -16.24 8.43 20.25
CA GLU A 420 -15.21 7.58 19.67
C GLU A 420 -14.92 8.01 18.22
N VAL A 421 -13.65 8.30 17.90
CA VAL A 421 -13.25 8.67 16.53
C VAL A 421 -12.22 7.68 16.03
N VAL A 422 -12.58 6.89 15.03
CA VAL A 422 -11.75 5.82 14.45
C VAL A 422 -11.61 5.97 12.93
N ASN A 423 -10.76 5.16 12.32
CA ASN A 423 -10.61 5.06 10.87
C ASN A 423 -10.88 3.63 10.40
N SER A 424 -11.42 3.48 9.19
CA SER A 424 -11.73 2.19 8.60
C SER A 424 -11.60 2.22 7.08
N ALA A 425 -11.45 1.05 6.46
CA ALA A 425 -11.66 0.90 5.03
C ALA A 425 -13.16 0.97 4.71
N ILE A 426 -13.54 1.55 3.57
CA ILE A 426 -14.95 1.59 3.13
C ILE A 426 -15.56 0.20 3.05
N ALA A 427 -14.78 -0.79 2.57
CA ALA A 427 -15.23 -2.17 2.48
C ALA A 427 -15.56 -2.80 3.86
N GLN A 428 -14.97 -2.29 4.94
CA GLN A 428 -15.09 -2.80 6.31
C GLN A 428 -15.88 -1.84 7.22
N LEU A 429 -16.64 -0.90 6.66
CA LEU A 429 -17.47 0.01 7.45
C LEU A 429 -18.51 -0.79 8.25
N PRO A 430 -18.52 -0.63 9.59
CA PRO A 430 -19.53 -1.26 10.42
C PRO A 430 -20.87 -0.51 10.32
N ASN A 431 -21.97 -1.23 10.51
CA ASN A 431 -23.32 -0.68 10.42
C ASN A 431 -23.72 0.19 11.62
N ASP A 432 -22.92 0.22 12.68
CA ASP A 432 -23.14 0.98 13.92
C ASP A 432 -22.47 2.38 13.90
N ALA A 433 -22.00 2.83 12.74
CA ALA A 433 -21.41 4.16 12.59
C ALA A 433 -22.50 5.23 12.58
N ASP A 434 -22.38 6.24 13.46
CA ASP A 434 -23.30 7.37 13.51
C ASP A 434 -22.93 8.43 12.47
N ILE A 435 -21.63 8.77 12.38
CA ILE A 435 -21.12 9.73 11.41
C ILE A 435 -19.96 9.09 10.63
N ILE A 436 -20.01 9.19 9.32
CA ILE A 436 -18.94 8.73 8.43
C ILE A 436 -18.36 9.92 7.67
N ILE A 437 -17.07 10.14 7.86
CA ILE A 437 -16.32 11.20 7.17
C ILE A 437 -15.48 10.55 6.06
N THR A 438 -15.75 10.97 4.84
CA THR A 438 -15.05 10.47 3.65
C THR A 438 -14.52 11.62 2.81
N HIS A 439 -13.50 11.33 2.00
CA HIS A 439 -13.20 12.20 0.89
C HIS A 439 -14.42 12.24 -0.06
N ARG A 440 -14.66 13.39 -0.71
CA ARG A 440 -15.83 13.60 -1.58
C ARG A 440 -16.04 12.48 -2.61
N ASP A 441 -14.96 11.94 -3.18
CA ASP A 441 -15.02 10.90 -4.21
C ASP A 441 -15.47 9.53 -3.68
N LEU A 442 -15.44 9.35 -2.37
CA LEU A 442 -15.76 8.10 -1.67
C LEU A 442 -17.11 8.15 -0.96
N THR A 443 -17.70 9.34 -0.84
CA THR A 443 -18.93 9.57 -0.07
C THR A 443 -20.11 8.76 -0.63
N THR A 444 -20.24 8.63 -1.95
CA THR A 444 -21.30 7.84 -2.58
C THR A 444 -21.19 6.37 -2.20
N ARG A 445 -19.99 5.79 -2.28
CA ARG A 445 -19.74 4.39 -1.90
C ARG A 445 -19.96 4.13 -0.41
N ALA A 446 -19.62 5.09 0.44
CA ALA A 446 -19.87 4.99 1.88
C ALA A 446 -21.37 5.05 2.18
N LYS A 447 -22.14 5.89 1.47
CA LYS A 447 -23.60 5.97 1.57
C LYS A 447 -24.29 4.68 1.12
N GLU A 448 -23.79 4.05 0.06
CA GLU A 448 -24.32 2.74 -0.39
C GLU A 448 -24.06 1.64 0.66
N LYS A 449 -22.93 1.72 1.37
CA LYS A 449 -22.55 0.72 2.38
C LYS A 449 -23.28 0.90 3.71
N VAL A 450 -23.43 2.15 4.18
CA VAL A 450 -24.09 2.48 5.47
C VAL A 450 -25.00 3.69 5.26
N PRO A 451 -26.18 3.50 4.64
CA PRO A 451 -27.08 4.59 4.26
C PRO A 451 -27.70 5.35 5.45
N GLN A 452 -27.76 4.71 6.63
CA GLN A 452 -28.33 5.29 7.84
C GLN A 452 -27.41 6.27 8.56
N ALA A 453 -26.10 6.23 8.30
CA ALA A 453 -25.14 7.14 8.95
C ALA A 453 -25.23 8.56 8.39
N TYR A 454 -24.87 9.55 9.21
CA TYR A 454 -24.67 10.91 8.72
C TYR A 454 -23.35 11.04 7.98
N HIS A 455 -23.40 11.37 6.70
CA HIS A 455 -22.20 11.42 5.85
C HIS A 455 -21.65 12.82 5.69
N VAL A 456 -20.42 13.02 6.12
CA VAL A 456 -19.65 14.26 5.93
C VAL A 456 -18.62 14.07 4.82
N SER A 457 -18.77 14.83 3.75
CA SER A 457 -17.84 14.85 2.65
C SER A 457 -16.79 15.93 2.84
N VAL A 458 -15.51 15.59 2.79
CA VAL A 458 -14.39 16.54 2.90
C VAL A 458 -13.49 16.45 1.67
N ASP A 459 -12.87 17.56 1.32
CA ASP A 459 -11.91 17.62 0.22
C ASP A 459 -10.51 17.22 0.67
N ASN A 460 -10.20 17.39 1.96
CA ASN A 460 -8.92 17.01 2.56
C ASN A 460 -9.12 16.54 4.01
N PHE A 461 -8.56 15.37 4.34
CA PHE A 461 -8.61 14.80 5.69
C PHE A 461 -7.71 15.52 6.71
N LEU A 462 -6.73 16.29 6.27
CA LEU A 462 -5.78 16.95 7.18
C LEU A 462 -6.23 18.35 7.59
N SER A 463 -6.94 19.05 6.71
CA SER A 463 -7.42 20.42 6.96
C SER A 463 -8.80 20.59 6.35
N SER A 464 -9.82 20.61 7.18
CA SER A 464 -11.19 20.90 6.75
C SER A 464 -11.88 21.75 7.78
N THR A 465 -12.43 22.90 7.34
CA THR A 465 -13.29 23.77 8.15
C THR A 465 -14.53 23.03 8.64
N LYS A 466 -14.95 21.99 7.93
CA LYS A 466 -16.08 21.13 8.31
C LYS A 466 -15.88 20.40 9.64
N TYR A 467 -14.64 20.23 10.11
CA TYR A 467 -14.38 19.63 11.42
C TYR A 467 -14.77 20.59 12.55
N ASP A 468 -14.46 21.86 12.42
CA ASP A 468 -14.86 22.87 13.41
C ASP A 468 -16.37 23.09 13.40
N GLU A 469 -17.00 23.09 12.23
CA GLU A 469 -18.45 23.14 12.08
C GLU A 469 -19.13 21.90 12.68
N LEU A 470 -18.58 20.68 12.45
CA LEU A 470 -19.11 19.45 13.00
C LEU A 470 -19.01 19.42 14.53
N VAL A 471 -17.83 19.75 15.07
CA VAL A 471 -17.61 19.80 16.53
C VAL A 471 -18.50 20.87 17.16
N GLY A 472 -18.65 22.05 16.55
CA GLY A 472 -19.56 23.10 17.01
C GLY A 472 -21.01 22.63 17.06
N LYS A 473 -21.51 21.95 16.04
CA LYS A 473 -22.87 21.37 16.01
C LYS A 473 -23.05 20.28 17.08
N LEU A 474 -22.09 19.37 17.23
CA LEU A 474 -22.13 18.32 18.26
C LEU A 474 -22.14 18.92 19.68
N THR A 475 -21.32 19.95 19.93
CA THR A 475 -21.28 20.65 21.22
C THR A 475 -22.61 21.35 21.50
N ALA A 476 -23.15 22.07 20.53
CA ALA A 476 -24.42 22.80 20.71
C ALA A 476 -25.60 21.87 21.00
N VAL A 477 -25.64 20.70 20.36
CA VAL A 477 -26.75 19.74 20.54
C VAL A 477 -26.59 18.91 21.81
N GLN A 478 -25.37 18.47 22.18
CA GLN A 478 -25.14 17.69 23.41
C GLN A 478 -25.13 18.53 24.71
N THR A 479 -24.94 19.85 24.62
CA THR A 479 -25.10 20.77 25.78
C THR A 479 -26.53 21.24 26.00
N SER A 480 -27.43 20.99 25.06
CA SER A 480 -28.84 21.37 25.14
C SER A 480 -29.76 20.19 25.59
N VAL A 481 -29.21 19.05 25.86
CA VAL A 481 -29.83 17.86 26.47
C VAL A 481 -29.25 17.67 27.88
#